data_c255e0e3a13d5e534ebf3d98d4b016d0
#
_entry.id   c255e0e3a13d5e534ebf3d98d4b016d0
#
_cell.length_a   1.000
_cell.length_b   1.000
_cell.length_c   1.000
_cell.angle_alpha   90.00
_cell.angle_beta   90.00
_cell.angle_gamma   90.00
#
_symmetry.space_group_name_H-M   'P 1'
#
loop_
_entity.id
_entity.type
_entity.pdbx_description
1 polymer ?
#
loop_
_entity_poly.entity_id
_entity_poly.type
_entity_poly.pdbx_seq_one_letter_code
_entity_poly.pdbx_strand_id
1 'polypeptide(L)'
;IKPGNIMMTAEGDVRIVDFGVAQMAGNEAGQLKGLVGSPSYMAPEQMRQQPSNIQTDLYSLGVVMYELLCGKRPYYGDNLSRLVHQIIYATAPPLHRIRPDVPSVLEDIVNKALDKDPSRRYKSGMEFATALTRAVRTLDKLSQEIAEQERFNMLRGLTFFKGFSYPDIYEVLQASRWQSYSANENILVEGELDDCFVIIVSGDAEVRRGNRAVGLLSEGDCFGEAAYLQQTRSTASIAAKTVVTVLRVNATLIEQASMPCQLQFHKVFLRSLIERLTRSEKPEDARRRKEVRT
;
A
#
# COMPACT_ATOMS: atom_id res chain seq x y z
N ILE A 1 15.40 -28.06 6.42
CA ILE A 1 14.68 -27.11 5.54
C ILE A 1 15.69 -26.32 4.72
N LYS A 2 15.42 -26.07 3.44
CA LYS A 2 16.23 -25.25 2.52
C LYS A 2 15.33 -24.73 1.38
N PRO A 3 15.70 -23.67 0.65
CA PRO A 3 14.86 -23.14 -0.44
C PRO A 3 14.48 -24.18 -1.51
N GLY A 4 15.38 -25.05 -1.92
CA GLY A 4 15.10 -26.10 -2.90
C GLY A 4 14.06 -27.14 -2.45
N ASN A 5 13.70 -27.19 -1.18
CA ASN A 5 12.67 -28.08 -0.63
C ASN A 5 11.36 -27.32 -0.33
N ILE A 6 11.27 -26.03 -0.69
CA ILE A 6 10.08 -25.22 -0.53
C ILE A 6 9.54 -24.91 -1.92
N MET A 7 8.38 -25.44 -2.23
CA MET A 7 7.72 -25.26 -3.52
C MET A 7 6.49 -24.38 -3.36
N MET A 8 6.25 -23.53 -4.34
CA MET A 8 5.04 -22.71 -4.40
C MET A 8 4.18 -23.17 -5.58
N THR A 9 2.90 -23.42 -5.34
CA THR A 9 1.94 -23.77 -6.40
C THR A 9 1.55 -22.54 -7.22
N ALA A 10 0.89 -22.73 -8.34
CA ALA A 10 0.37 -21.64 -9.17
C ALA A 10 -0.69 -20.80 -8.42
N GLU A 11 -1.39 -21.41 -7.47
CA GLU A 11 -2.39 -20.77 -6.60
C GLU A 11 -1.76 -20.02 -5.41
N GLY A 12 -0.43 -20.10 -5.22
CA GLY A 12 0.30 -19.42 -4.15
C GLY A 12 0.48 -20.24 -2.87
N ASP A 13 0.03 -21.50 -2.86
CA ASP A 13 0.23 -22.40 -1.71
C ASP A 13 1.69 -22.81 -1.59
N VAL A 14 2.21 -22.80 -0.36
CA VAL A 14 3.57 -23.24 -0.05
C VAL A 14 3.54 -24.70 0.42
N ARG A 15 4.40 -25.55 -0.19
CA ARG A 15 4.57 -26.95 0.19
C ARG A 15 6.03 -27.26 0.46
N ILE A 16 6.29 -27.97 1.54
CA ILE A 16 7.62 -28.50 1.84
C ILE A 16 7.69 -29.90 1.23
N VAL A 17 8.71 -30.12 0.39
CA VAL A 17 8.99 -31.39 -0.27
C VAL A 17 10.34 -31.93 0.21
N ASP A 18 10.58 -33.24 0.00
CA ASP A 18 11.82 -33.93 0.33
C ASP A 18 12.16 -33.93 1.84
N PHE A 19 11.67 -34.96 2.52
CA PHE A 19 11.99 -35.27 3.91
C PHE A 19 13.15 -36.28 4.03
N GLY A 20 14.02 -36.42 3.02
CA GLY A 20 15.02 -37.48 2.89
C GLY A 20 16.04 -37.59 4.03
N VAL A 21 16.15 -36.59 4.92
CA VAL A 21 16.97 -36.64 6.14
C VAL A 21 16.14 -36.35 7.38
N ALA A 22 14.83 -36.52 7.32
CA ALA A 22 13.95 -36.31 8.48
C ALA A 22 14.21 -37.40 9.52
N GLN A 23 14.51 -36.98 10.76
CA GLN A 23 14.54 -37.87 11.93
C GLN A 23 13.23 -37.73 12.70
N MET A 24 12.52 -38.81 12.92
CA MET A 24 11.37 -38.82 13.83
C MET A 24 11.89 -38.76 15.29
N ALA A 25 11.32 -37.89 16.09
CA ALA A 25 11.62 -37.86 17.52
C ALA A 25 11.33 -39.22 18.17
N GLY A 26 12.36 -39.91 18.64
CA GLY A 26 12.23 -41.21 19.32
C GLY A 26 13.01 -42.37 18.70
N ASN A 27 13.64 -42.23 17.55
CA ASN A 27 14.47 -43.29 16.99
C ASN A 27 15.98 -43.05 17.29
N GLU A 28 16.53 -43.82 18.22
CA GLU A 28 17.96 -43.98 18.44
C GLU A 28 18.59 -44.77 17.29
N ALA A 29 18.71 -44.21 16.12
CA ALA A 29 19.45 -44.91 15.06
C ALA A 29 20.03 -43.95 14.05
N GLY A 30 21.33 -43.84 14.09
CA GLY A 30 22.11 -43.38 12.96
C GLY A 30 23.07 -42.24 13.32
N GLN A 31 24.22 -42.63 13.80
CA GLN A 31 25.44 -41.84 13.63
C GLN A 31 25.54 -41.43 12.16
N LEU A 32 25.20 -40.21 11.87
CA LEU A 32 25.44 -39.58 10.57
C LEU A 32 26.97 -39.52 10.35
N LYS A 33 27.50 -40.50 9.62
CA LYS A 33 28.85 -40.43 9.07
C LYS A 33 28.86 -39.36 7.98
N GLY A 34 29.21 -38.13 8.34
CA GLY A 34 29.39 -37.00 7.44
C GLY A 34 28.20 -35.98 7.45
N LEU A 35 28.51 -34.73 7.22
CA LEU A 35 27.52 -33.67 7.00
C LEU A 35 26.75 -33.96 5.71
N VAL A 36 25.55 -34.52 5.84
CA VAL A 36 24.65 -34.78 4.70
C VAL A 36 23.68 -33.62 4.58
N GLY A 37 23.66 -32.94 3.45
CA GLY A 37 22.73 -31.85 3.16
C GLY A 37 23.43 -30.58 2.70
N SER A 38 22.71 -29.44 2.77
CA SER A 38 23.22 -28.11 2.42
C SER A 38 23.70 -27.41 3.72
N PRO A 39 25.00 -27.40 4.05
CA PRO A 39 25.51 -26.97 5.34
C PRO A 39 25.11 -25.55 5.74
N SER A 40 24.90 -24.68 4.75
CA SER A 40 24.55 -23.27 4.96
C SER A 40 23.21 -23.03 5.66
N TYR A 41 22.32 -24.03 5.71
CA TYR A 41 21.01 -23.93 6.36
C TYR A 41 20.94 -24.75 7.66
N MET A 42 22.02 -25.44 8.02
CA MET A 42 22.07 -26.25 9.23
C MET A 42 22.20 -25.39 10.48
N ALA A 43 21.57 -25.87 11.55
CA ALA A 43 21.60 -25.20 12.84
C ALA A 43 22.92 -25.47 13.61
N PRO A 44 23.31 -24.61 14.58
CA PRO A 44 24.51 -24.80 15.38
C PRO A 44 24.60 -26.17 16.07
N GLU A 45 23.49 -26.67 16.59
CA GLU A 45 23.42 -27.99 17.24
C GLU A 45 23.71 -29.14 16.25
N GLN A 46 23.27 -29.02 14.99
CA GLN A 46 23.61 -30.00 13.95
C GLN A 46 25.10 -29.99 13.62
N MET A 47 25.71 -28.79 13.56
CA MET A 47 27.16 -28.65 13.37
C MET A 47 27.96 -29.23 14.52
N ARG A 48 27.39 -29.23 15.74
CA ARG A 48 27.98 -29.84 16.93
C ARG A 48 27.63 -31.32 17.09
N GLN A 49 26.91 -31.92 16.13
CA GLN A 49 26.41 -33.30 16.18
C GLN A 49 25.54 -33.58 17.44
N GLN A 50 24.81 -32.57 17.88
CA GLN A 50 23.84 -32.67 18.94
C GLN A 50 22.47 -33.10 18.41
N PRO A 51 21.55 -33.61 19.24
CA PRO A 51 20.22 -34.02 18.80
C PRO A 51 19.44 -32.85 18.18
N SER A 52 18.83 -33.15 17.03
CA SER A 52 17.92 -32.21 16.36
C SER A 52 16.53 -32.24 17.00
N ASN A 53 15.86 -31.10 16.98
CA ASN A 53 14.50 -30.93 17.48
C ASN A 53 13.70 -29.95 16.57
N ILE A 54 12.50 -29.58 16.98
CA ILE A 54 11.66 -28.63 16.23
C ILE A 54 12.37 -27.28 16.03
N GLN A 55 13.11 -26.80 17.02
CA GLN A 55 13.84 -25.54 16.94
C GLN A 55 14.97 -25.57 15.91
N THR A 56 15.50 -26.74 15.58
CA THR A 56 16.48 -26.95 14.50
C THR A 56 15.87 -26.61 13.14
N ASP A 57 14.66 -27.08 12.86
CA ASP A 57 13.94 -26.76 11.62
C ASP A 57 13.56 -25.28 11.56
N LEU A 58 13.15 -24.70 12.69
CA LEU A 58 12.81 -23.29 12.77
C LEU A 58 14.04 -22.36 12.55
N TYR A 59 15.23 -22.79 12.99
CA TYR A 59 16.47 -22.11 12.64
C TYR A 59 16.73 -22.15 11.13
N SER A 60 16.61 -23.32 10.50
CA SER A 60 16.77 -23.47 9.05
C SER A 60 15.78 -22.60 8.27
N LEU A 61 14.53 -22.51 8.75
CA LEU A 61 13.53 -21.60 8.21
C LEU A 61 13.92 -20.14 8.40
N GLY A 62 14.50 -19.79 9.55
CA GLY A 62 15.09 -18.47 9.81
C GLY A 62 16.20 -18.10 8.82
N VAL A 63 17.08 -19.05 8.45
CA VAL A 63 18.11 -18.85 7.42
C VAL A 63 17.48 -18.59 6.06
N VAL A 64 16.46 -19.37 5.69
CA VAL A 64 15.71 -19.17 4.45
C VAL A 64 15.05 -17.79 4.42
N MET A 65 14.40 -17.40 5.50
CA MET A 65 13.75 -16.09 5.62
C MET A 65 14.76 -14.94 5.52
N TYR A 66 15.91 -15.06 6.17
CA TYR A 66 17.00 -14.09 6.04
C TYR A 66 17.42 -13.92 4.58
N GLU A 67 17.64 -15.05 3.87
CA GLU A 67 18.05 -15.04 2.46
C GLU A 67 16.97 -14.45 1.55
N LEU A 68 15.69 -14.74 1.79
CA LEU A 68 14.58 -14.16 1.03
C LEU A 68 14.49 -12.64 1.22
N LEU A 69 14.75 -12.14 2.43
CA LEU A 69 14.67 -10.71 2.73
C LEU A 69 15.82 -9.90 2.15
N CYS A 70 17.05 -10.44 2.07
CA CYS A 70 18.20 -9.66 1.64
C CYS A 70 19.00 -10.25 0.46
N GLY A 71 18.56 -11.39 -0.08
CA GLY A 71 19.22 -12.06 -1.22
C GLY A 71 20.56 -12.74 -0.88
N LYS A 72 20.93 -12.78 0.41
CA LYS A 72 22.20 -13.35 0.87
C LYS A 72 21.98 -14.19 2.12
N ARG A 73 22.75 -15.26 2.26
CA ARG A 73 22.74 -16.07 3.49
C ARG A 73 23.46 -15.35 4.63
N PRO A 74 23.08 -15.62 5.89
CA PRO A 74 23.69 -14.94 7.05
C PRO A 74 25.15 -15.32 7.26
N TYR A 75 25.56 -16.54 6.84
CA TYR A 75 26.90 -17.06 7.10
C TYR A 75 27.54 -17.58 5.80
N TYR A 76 28.82 -17.31 5.64
CA TYR A 76 29.65 -17.69 4.50
C TYR A 76 31.02 -18.18 4.98
N GLY A 77 31.63 -19.07 4.23
CA GLY A 77 33.02 -19.49 4.45
C GLY A 77 33.65 -19.98 3.17
N ASP A 78 34.92 -19.65 2.97
CA ASP A 78 35.71 -20.09 1.81
C ASP A 78 35.95 -21.60 1.87
N ASN A 79 35.77 -22.19 3.04
CA ASN A 79 35.82 -23.61 3.29
C ASN A 79 34.78 -24.02 4.35
N LEU A 80 34.54 -25.32 4.46
CA LEU A 80 33.54 -25.88 5.38
C LEU A 80 33.85 -25.51 6.86
N SER A 81 35.10 -25.56 7.28
CA SER A 81 35.49 -25.26 8.67
C SER A 81 35.16 -23.81 9.04
N ARG A 82 35.39 -22.86 8.15
CA ARG A 82 35.04 -21.45 8.37
C ARG A 82 33.55 -21.23 8.43
N LEU A 83 32.80 -21.89 7.54
CA LEU A 83 31.33 -21.84 7.55
C LEU A 83 30.77 -22.40 8.85
N VAL A 84 31.24 -23.56 9.30
CA VAL A 84 30.86 -24.20 10.57
C VAL A 84 31.16 -23.27 11.75
N HIS A 85 32.33 -22.66 11.78
CA HIS A 85 32.70 -21.70 12.83
C HIS A 85 31.73 -20.52 12.85
N GLN A 86 31.36 -19.96 11.70
CA GLN A 86 30.41 -18.84 11.63
C GLN A 86 29.00 -19.26 12.10
N ILE A 87 28.52 -20.40 11.67
CA ILE A 87 27.20 -20.90 12.08
C ILE A 87 27.14 -21.06 13.61
N ILE A 88 28.21 -21.57 14.21
CA ILE A 88 28.26 -21.85 15.67
C ILE A 88 28.44 -20.58 16.49
N TYR A 89 29.25 -19.63 16.04
CA TYR A 89 29.74 -18.54 16.91
C TYR A 89 29.40 -17.13 16.42
N ALA A 90 29.27 -16.89 15.11
CA ALA A 90 29.05 -15.56 14.61
C ALA A 90 27.58 -15.15 14.70
N THR A 91 27.33 -13.88 15.02
CA THR A 91 26.01 -13.27 14.90
C THR A 91 25.70 -12.98 13.44
N ALA A 92 24.46 -13.19 13.02
CA ALA A 92 24.03 -12.82 11.68
C ALA A 92 24.18 -11.30 11.48
N PRO A 93 24.67 -10.86 10.30
CA PRO A 93 24.69 -9.43 9.99
C PRO A 93 23.29 -8.84 10.08
N PRO A 94 23.12 -7.64 10.67
CA PRO A 94 21.82 -7.00 10.75
C PRO A 94 21.22 -6.74 9.36
N LEU A 95 19.94 -7.10 9.15
CA LEU A 95 19.26 -6.96 7.87
C LEU A 95 19.19 -5.49 7.43
N HIS A 96 18.91 -4.57 8.33
CA HIS A 96 18.83 -3.13 8.02
C HIS A 96 20.14 -2.56 7.44
N ARG A 97 21.31 -3.16 7.70
CA ARG A 97 22.58 -2.73 7.09
C ARG A 97 22.74 -3.20 5.64
N ILE A 98 22.04 -4.27 5.25
CA ILE A 98 22.10 -4.84 3.89
C ILE A 98 20.95 -4.30 3.07
N ARG A 99 19.76 -4.22 3.65
CA ARG A 99 18.52 -3.72 3.07
C ARG A 99 17.80 -2.81 4.07
N PRO A 100 18.05 -1.49 4.00
CA PRO A 100 17.47 -0.52 4.94
C PRO A 100 15.94 -0.43 4.89
N ASP A 101 15.34 -0.89 3.79
CA ASP A 101 13.88 -0.93 3.58
C ASP A 101 13.18 -2.11 4.27
N VAL A 102 13.94 -3.08 4.81
CA VAL A 102 13.36 -4.19 5.58
C VAL A 102 12.86 -3.68 6.94
N PRO A 103 11.57 -3.85 7.25
CA PRO A 103 11.03 -3.44 8.54
C PRO A 103 11.68 -4.15 9.72
N SER A 104 11.97 -3.39 10.80
CA SER A 104 12.65 -3.91 12.00
C SER A 104 11.92 -5.10 12.62
N VAL A 105 10.60 -5.14 12.57
CA VAL A 105 9.78 -6.25 13.08
C VAL A 105 10.11 -7.58 12.40
N LEU A 106 10.46 -7.57 11.11
CA LEU A 106 10.89 -8.77 10.39
C LEU A 106 12.32 -9.16 10.75
N GLU A 107 13.21 -8.19 10.97
CA GLU A 107 14.56 -8.41 11.45
C GLU A 107 14.54 -9.07 12.85
N ASP A 108 13.70 -8.60 13.76
CA ASP A 108 13.54 -9.18 15.11
C ASP A 108 13.07 -10.64 15.05
N ILE A 109 12.13 -10.94 14.17
CA ILE A 109 11.63 -12.30 13.97
C ILE A 109 12.74 -13.23 13.46
N VAL A 110 13.51 -12.78 12.47
CA VAL A 110 14.63 -13.55 11.93
C VAL A 110 15.72 -13.73 12.97
N ASN A 111 16.09 -12.68 13.70
CA ASN A 111 17.11 -12.75 14.74
C ASN A 111 16.73 -13.75 15.84
N LYS A 112 15.45 -13.77 16.27
CA LYS A 112 14.96 -14.77 17.22
C LYS A 112 15.05 -16.19 16.66
N ALA A 113 14.72 -16.40 15.38
CA ALA A 113 14.83 -17.72 14.76
C ALA A 113 16.30 -18.18 14.63
N LEU A 114 17.23 -17.25 14.40
CA LEU A 114 18.67 -17.50 14.24
C LEU A 114 19.46 -17.51 15.54
N ASP A 115 18.81 -17.44 16.72
CA ASP A 115 19.50 -17.52 18.01
C ASP A 115 20.31 -18.83 18.10
N LYS A 116 21.52 -18.73 18.65
CA LYS A 116 22.43 -19.88 18.79
C LYS A 116 21.95 -20.88 19.82
N ASP A 117 21.22 -20.40 20.83
CA ASP A 117 20.58 -21.24 21.84
C ASP A 117 19.17 -21.64 21.38
N PRO A 118 18.89 -22.95 21.14
CA PRO A 118 17.56 -23.39 20.75
C PRO A 118 16.45 -22.96 21.69
N SER A 119 16.73 -22.83 22.98
CA SER A 119 15.74 -22.45 24.01
C SER A 119 15.22 -21.03 23.85
N ARG A 120 15.99 -20.15 23.21
CA ARG A 120 15.62 -18.75 22.92
C ARG A 120 14.87 -18.57 21.61
N ARG A 121 14.86 -19.59 20.75
CA ARG A 121 14.11 -19.58 19.49
C ARG A 121 12.61 -19.71 19.73
N TYR A 122 11.85 -19.76 18.66
CA TYR A 122 10.42 -20.09 18.71
C TYR A 122 10.23 -21.54 19.17
N LYS A 123 9.27 -21.77 20.06
CA LYS A 123 8.99 -23.10 20.63
C LYS A 123 8.28 -24.03 19.66
N SER A 124 7.58 -23.47 18.68
CA SER A 124 6.83 -24.21 17.67
C SER A 124 6.68 -23.42 16.37
N GLY A 125 6.35 -24.12 15.28
CA GLY A 125 5.99 -23.49 14.02
C GLY A 125 4.79 -22.56 14.14
N MET A 126 3.82 -22.88 15.03
CA MET A 126 2.66 -22.04 15.31
C MET A 126 3.06 -20.72 15.96
N GLU A 127 4.00 -20.74 16.92
CA GLU A 127 4.52 -19.51 17.53
C GLU A 127 5.21 -18.62 16.48
N PHE A 128 6.01 -19.23 15.60
CA PHE A 128 6.68 -18.51 14.53
C PHE A 128 5.68 -17.93 13.53
N ALA A 129 4.70 -18.71 13.07
CA ALA A 129 3.63 -18.27 12.19
C ALA A 129 2.81 -17.12 12.80
N THR A 130 2.51 -17.20 14.09
CA THR A 130 1.80 -16.13 14.81
C THR A 130 2.60 -14.83 14.83
N ALA A 131 3.92 -14.91 15.04
CA ALA A 131 4.79 -13.73 15.00
C ALA A 131 4.80 -13.09 13.60
N LEU A 132 4.90 -13.88 12.54
CA LEU A 132 4.81 -13.41 11.16
C LEU A 132 3.46 -12.77 10.84
N THR A 133 2.35 -13.42 11.20
CA THR A 133 1.01 -12.89 10.98
C THR A 133 0.81 -11.54 11.68
N ARG A 134 1.33 -11.41 12.91
CA ARG A 134 1.29 -10.15 13.66
C ARG A 134 2.11 -9.06 12.96
N ALA A 135 3.31 -9.41 12.46
CA ALA A 135 4.16 -8.48 11.72
C ALA A 135 3.45 -7.97 10.45
N VAL A 136 2.87 -8.88 9.64
CA VAL A 136 2.12 -8.51 8.43
C VAL A 136 1.00 -7.54 8.76
N ARG A 137 0.17 -7.83 9.76
CA ARG A 137 -0.93 -6.94 10.18
C ARG A 137 -0.45 -5.56 10.63
N THR A 138 0.69 -5.52 11.32
CA THR A 138 1.29 -4.24 11.76
C THR A 138 1.79 -3.43 10.57
N LEU A 139 2.41 -4.08 9.58
CA LEU A 139 2.89 -3.43 8.37
C LEU A 139 1.74 -2.95 7.48
N ASP A 140 0.67 -3.74 7.33
CA ASP A 140 -0.54 -3.35 6.60
C ASP A 140 -1.18 -2.11 7.22
N LYS A 141 -1.32 -2.10 8.55
CA LYS A 141 -1.86 -0.95 9.29
C LYS A 141 -1.00 0.30 9.08
N LEU A 142 0.32 0.18 9.21
CA LEU A 142 1.25 1.30 8.99
C LEU A 142 1.18 1.82 7.55
N SER A 143 1.10 0.91 6.57
CA SER A 143 0.94 1.30 5.15
C SER A 143 -0.36 2.05 4.90
N GLN A 144 -1.47 1.62 5.54
CA GLN A 144 -2.75 2.33 5.46
C GLN A 144 -2.68 3.72 6.09
N GLU A 145 -2.06 3.84 7.27
CA GLU A 145 -1.88 5.13 7.96
C GLU A 145 -1.03 6.10 7.12
N ILE A 146 0.05 5.62 6.50
CA ILE A 146 0.88 6.43 5.59
C ILE A 146 0.08 6.87 4.37
N ALA A 147 -0.64 5.96 3.72
CA ALA A 147 -1.46 6.29 2.55
C ALA A 147 -2.58 7.29 2.89
N GLU A 148 -3.19 7.18 4.07
CA GLU A 148 -4.20 8.13 4.56
C GLU A 148 -3.59 9.51 4.82
N GLN A 149 -2.40 9.55 5.43
CA GLN A 149 -1.68 10.80 5.66
C GLN A 149 -1.25 11.48 4.34
N GLU A 150 -0.80 10.71 3.36
CA GLU A 150 -0.48 11.23 2.02
C GLU A 150 -1.71 11.82 1.34
N ARG A 151 -2.84 11.10 1.36
CA ARG A 151 -4.12 11.59 0.84
C ARG A 151 -4.56 12.87 1.52
N PHE A 152 -4.46 12.94 2.85
CA PHE A 152 -4.76 14.14 3.61
C PHE A 152 -3.89 15.33 3.16
N ASN A 153 -2.59 15.12 3.01
CA ASN A 153 -1.65 16.16 2.57
C ASN A 153 -1.96 16.64 1.14
N MET A 154 -2.34 15.73 0.23
CA MET A 154 -2.79 16.07 -1.11
C MET A 154 -4.02 16.98 -1.06
N LEU A 155 -5.07 16.59 -0.31
CA LEU A 155 -6.28 17.40 -0.20
C LEU A 155 -6.00 18.79 0.37
N ARG A 156 -5.17 18.87 1.41
CA ARG A 156 -4.78 20.14 2.02
C ARG A 156 -4.07 21.09 1.05
N GLY A 157 -3.36 20.55 0.05
CA GLY A 157 -2.68 21.33 -1.00
C GLY A 157 -3.63 21.94 -2.02
N LEU A 158 -4.82 21.38 -2.20
CA LEU A 158 -5.77 21.82 -3.21
C LEU A 158 -6.42 23.16 -2.84
N THR A 159 -6.60 24.02 -3.84
CA THR A 159 -7.28 25.32 -3.68
C THR A 159 -8.70 25.20 -3.14
N PHE A 160 -9.38 24.10 -3.48
CA PHE A 160 -10.70 23.76 -2.97
C PHE A 160 -10.75 23.72 -1.45
N PHE A 161 -9.76 23.11 -0.79
CA PHE A 161 -9.71 22.96 0.67
C PHE A 161 -9.13 24.17 1.41
N LYS A 162 -8.85 25.25 0.70
CA LYS A 162 -8.36 26.48 1.33
C LYS A 162 -9.43 27.08 2.27
N GLY A 163 -9.15 27.03 3.56
CA GLY A 163 -10.05 27.49 4.61
C GLY A 163 -10.77 26.39 5.38
N PHE A 164 -10.61 25.13 4.97
CA PHE A 164 -11.03 23.99 5.79
C PHE A 164 -10.05 23.77 6.95
N SER A 165 -10.59 23.44 8.12
CA SER A 165 -9.78 23.02 9.25
C SER A 165 -9.28 21.57 9.07
N TYR A 166 -8.32 21.13 9.89
CA TYR A 166 -7.87 19.74 9.90
C TYR A 166 -9.01 18.73 10.12
N PRO A 167 -9.89 18.91 11.12
CA PRO A 167 -11.04 18.02 11.28
C PRO A 167 -11.97 17.99 10.06
N ASP A 168 -12.24 19.15 9.43
CA ASP A 168 -13.12 19.21 8.26
C ASP A 168 -12.56 18.39 7.09
N ILE A 169 -11.25 18.50 6.80
CA ILE A 169 -10.60 17.72 5.73
C ILE A 169 -10.67 16.22 6.05
N TYR A 170 -10.53 15.86 7.32
CA TYR A 170 -10.62 14.47 7.75
C TYR A 170 -12.03 13.90 7.57
N GLU A 171 -13.07 14.67 7.91
CA GLU A 171 -14.47 14.30 7.66
C GLU A 171 -14.72 14.06 6.15
N VAL A 172 -14.20 14.95 5.30
CA VAL A 172 -14.31 14.80 3.85
C VAL A 172 -13.59 13.55 3.37
N LEU A 173 -12.39 13.30 3.87
CA LEU A 173 -11.60 12.12 3.50
C LEU A 173 -12.35 10.83 3.81
N GLN A 174 -13.00 10.74 4.98
CA GLN A 174 -13.79 9.59 5.40
C GLN A 174 -15.11 9.45 4.60
N ALA A 175 -15.70 10.57 4.17
CA ALA A 175 -16.93 10.60 3.38
C ALA A 175 -16.71 10.41 1.88
N SER A 176 -15.46 10.19 1.43
CA SER A 176 -15.09 10.22 0.02
C SER A 176 -14.49 8.91 -0.48
N ARG A 177 -14.51 8.76 -1.81
CA ARG A 177 -13.84 7.67 -2.52
C ARG A 177 -12.87 8.22 -3.54
N TRP A 178 -11.65 7.69 -3.53
CA TRP A 178 -10.64 7.98 -4.52
C TRP A 178 -10.85 7.10 -5.75
N GLN A 179 -10.81 7.71 -6.93
CA GLN A 179 -10.96 7.00 -8.20
C GLN A 179 -10.02 7.60 -9.24
N SER A 180 -9.39 6.74 -10.05
CA SER A 180 -8.51 7.17 -11.14
C SER A 180 -9.11 6.75 -12.47
N TYR A 181 -8.96 7.61 -13.46
CA TYR A 181 -9.45 7.41 -14.82
C TYR A 181 -8.30 7.56 -15.81
N SER A 182 -8.28 6.69 -16.81
CA SER A 182 -7.34 6.77 -17.92
C SER A 182 -7.73 7.88 -18.89
N ALA A 183 -6.78 8.35 -19.71
CA ALA A 183 -7.07 9.34 -20.75
C ALA A 183 -8.21 8.87 -21.67
N ASN A 184 -9.15 9.76 -21.97
CA ASN A 184 -10.38 9.54 -22.73
C ASN A 184 -11.47 8.73 -22.03
N GLU A 185 -11.29 8.33 -20.79
CA GLU A 185 -12.32 7.67 -19.99
C GLU A 185 -13.33 8.70 -19.46
N ASN A 186 -14.62 8.35 -19.47
CA ASN A 186 -15.66 9.23 -18.96
C ASN A 186 -15.70 9.17 -17.42
N ILE A 187 -15.62 10.33 -16.79
CA ILE A 187 -15.76 10.50 -15.34
C ILE A 187 -17.24 10.68 -14.98
N LEU A 188 -17.98 11.40 -15.86
CA LEU A 188 -19.40 11.68 -15.73
C LEU A 188 -20.03 11.67 -17.13
N VAL A 189 -21.25 11.15 -17.27
CA VAL A 189 -21.96 11.10 -18.55
C VAL A 189 -23.21 11.99 -18.49
N GLU A 190 -23.42 12.80 -19.52
CA GLU A 190 -24.59 13.67 -19.66
C GLU A 190 -25.88 12.86 -19.58
N GLY A 191 -26.82 13.30 -18.77
CA GLY A 191 -28.11 12.64 -18.58
C GLY A 191 -28.13 11.54 -17.52
N GLU A 192 -27.00 11.13 -16.97
CA GLU A 192 -26.94 10.18 -15.86
C GLU A 192 -27.24 10.86 -14.53
N LEU A 193 -27.80 10.08 -13.61
CA LEU A 193 -27.99 10.48 -12.21
C LEU A 193 -26.70 10.15 -11.46
N ASP A 194 -26.10 11.15 -10.83
CA ASP A 194 -24.95 10.98 -9.93
C ASP A 194 -25.21 11.80 -8.67
N ASP A 195 -25.08 11.19 -7.52
CA ASP A 195 -25.26 11.81 -6.21
C ASP A 195 -23.94 12.31 -5.60
N CYS A 196 -22.88 12.25 -6.39
CA CYS A 196 -21.54 12.60 -5.94
C CYS A 196 -21.12 13.98 -6.46
N PHE A 197 -20.53 14.71 -5.56
CA PHE A 197 -19.70 15.86 -5.87
C PHE A 197 -18.27 15.37 -6.13
N VAL A 198 -17.63 15.88 -7.17
CA VAL A 198 -16.32 15.41 -7.62
C VAL A 198 -15.31 16.55 -7.59
N ILE A 199 -14.14 16.29 -7.00
CA ILE A 199 -13.00 17.22 -6.94
C ILE A 199 -11.85 16.58 -7.71
N ILE A 200 -11.22 17.32 -8.63
CA ILE A 200 -10.01 16.86 -9.33
C ILE A 200 -8.81 17.01 -8.38
N VAL A 201 -8.19 15.89 -8.06
CA VAL A 201 -6.99 15.86 -7.22
C VAL A 201 -5.73 16.02 -8.08
N SER A 202 -5.72 15.43 -9.28
CA SER A 202 -4.62 15.57 -10.25
C SER A 202 -5.09 15.30 -11.67
N GLY A 203 -4.41 15.90 -12.64
CA GLY A 203 -4.70 15.74 -14.06
C GLY A 203 -5.73 16.74 -14.59
N ASP A 204 -6.08 16.63 -15.87
CA ASP A 204 -6.99 17.50 -16.58
C ASP A 204 -8.18 16.73 -17.14
N ALA A 205 -9.37 17.31 -17.08
CA ALA A 205 -10.60 16.78 -17.64
C ALA A 205 -11.30 17.79 -18.54
N GLU A 206 -11.97 17.30 -19.57
CA GLU A 206 -12.70 18.10 -20.55
C GLU A 206 -14.20 18.01 -20.31
N VAL A 207 -14.87 19.16 -20.25
CA VAL A 207 -16.32 19.25 -20.17
C VAL A 207 -16.91 19.26 -21.57
N ARG A 208 -17.83 18.35 -21.88
CA ARG A 208 -18.50 18.21 -23.19
C ARG A 208 -20.00 18.32 -23.05
N ARG A 209 -20.64 19.02 -23.99
CA ARG A 209 -22.08 18.99 -24.21
C ARG A 209 -22.34 18.40 -25.58
N GLY A 210 -22.97 17.24 -25.63
CA GLY A 210 -22.96 16.42 -26.83
C GLY A 210 -21.53 16.19 -27.31
N ASN A 211 -21.25 16.46 -28.61
CA ASN A 211 -19.91 16.28 -29.20
C ASN A 211 -19.01 17.52 -29.11
N ARG A 212 -19.40 18.60 -28.40
CA ARG A 212 -18.64 19.85 -28.38
C ARG A 212 -17.95 20.01 -27.01
N ALA A 213 -16.64 20.21 -27.05
CA ALA A 213 -15.88 20.63 -25.84
C ALA A 213 -16.25 22.08 -25.47
N VAL A 214 -16.65 22.30 -24.24
CA VAL A 214 -17.12 23.59 -23.72
C VAL A 214 -16.28 24.12 -22.58
N GLY A 215 -15.38 23.32 -22.01
CA GLY A 215 -14.51 23.75 -20.90
C GLY A 215 -13.42 22.76 -20.58
N LEU A 216 -12.47 23.18 -19.77
CA LEU A 216 -11.39 22.39 -19.18
C LEU A 216 -11.47 22.52 -17.68
N LEU A 217 -11.25 21.42 -16.98
CA LEU A 217 -11.13 21.32 -15.52
C LEU A 217 -9.76 20.78 -15.19
N SER A 218 -9.12 21.33 -14.18
CA SER A 218 -7.77 20.98 -13.74
C SER A 218 -7.73 20.71 -12.23
N GLU A 219 -6.57 20.43 -11.70
CA GLU A 219 -6.35 20.20 -10.27
C GLU A 219 -6.97 21.29 -9.40
N GLY A 220 -7.73 20.88 -8.39
CA GLY A 220 -8.47 21.76 -7.48
C GLY A 220 -9.83 22.23 -8.00
N ASP A 221 -10.16 22.00 -9.27
CA ASP A 221 -11.50 22.24 -9.80
C ASP A 221 -12.47 21.16 -9.32
N CYS A 222 -13.76 21.53 -9.32
CA CYS A 222 -14.82 20.64 -8.88
C CYS A 222 -16.02 20.67 -9.83
N PHE A 223 -16.83 19.61 -9.81
CA PHE A 223 -18.05 19.48 -10.59
C PHE A 223 -19.05 18.52 -9.94
N GLY A 224 -20.26 18.44 -10.49
CA GLY A 224 -21.33 17.64 -9.90
C GLY A 224 -22.18 18.38 -8.85
N GLU A 225 -21.95 19.68 -8.67
CA GLU A 225 -22.69 20.53 -7.74
C GLU A 225 -24.19 20.60 -8.01
N ALA A 226 -24.59 20.51 -9.28
CA ALA A 226 -26.01 20.52 -9.66
C ALA A 226 -26.73 19.24 -9.21
N ALA A 227 -26.09 18.10 -9.32
CA ALA A 227 -26.57 16.82 -8.83
C ALA A 227 -26.69 16.82 -7.30
N TYR A 228 -25.69 17.39 -6.62
CA TYR A 228 -25.68 17.56 -5.17
C TYR A 228 -26.82 18.46 -4.67
N LEU A 229 -27.05 19.61 -5.31
CA LEU A 229 -28.03 20.63 -4.82
C LEU A 229 -29.47 20.33 -5.23
N GLN A 230 -29.71 19.70 -6.38
CA GLN A 230 -31.03 19.59 -7.00
C GLN A 230 -31.45 18.17 -7.33
N GLN A 231 -30.61 17.15 -7.09
CA GLN A 231 -30.84 15.75 -7.48
C GLN A 231 -31.23 15.63 -8.96
N THR A 232 -30.65 16.45 -9.81
CA THR A 232 -30.93 16.50 -11.26
C THR A 232 -29.90 15.67 -12.02
N ARG A 233 -30.26 15.31 -13.25
CA ARG A 233 -29.35 14.63 -14.16
C ARG A 233 -28.20 15.54 -14.57
N SER A 234 -27.05 14.96 -14.84
CA SER A 234 -25.86 15.66 -15.32
C SER A 234 -26.13 16.43 -16.61
N THR A 235 -25.77 17.71 -16.64
CA THR A 235 -26.01 18.61 -17.79
C THR A 235 -24.87 18.60 -18.82
N ALA A 236 -23.81 17.82 -18.58
CA ALA A 236 -22.65 17.68 -19.45
C ALA A 236 -21.92 16.37 -19.13
N SER A 237 -21.21 15.86 -20.10
CA SER A 237 -20.23 14.78 -19.89
C SER A 237 -18.88 15.36 -19.50
N ILE A 238 -18.13 14.65 -18.67
CA ILE A 238 -16.77 15.00 -18.29
C ILE A 238 -15.88 13.81 -18.59
N ALA A 239 -14.87 14.02 -19.43
CA ALA A 239 -13.93 13.00 -19.85
C ALA A 239 -12.52 13.38 -19.43
N ALA A 240 -11.76 12.40 -18.95
CA ALA A 240 -10.35 12.56 -18.60
C ALA A 240 -9.55 12.89 -19.87
N LYS A 241 -8.76 13.98 -19.84
CA LYS A 241 -7.87 14.37 -20.94
C LYS A 241 -6.47 13.76 -20.75
N THR A 242 -6.05 13.65 -19.52
CA THR A 242 -4.83 12.95 -19.09
C THR A 242 -5.22 11.78 -18.18
N VAL A 243 -4.30 11.16 -17.47
CA VAL A 243 -4.66 10.35 -16.30
C VAL A 243 -5.17 11.31 -15.23
N VAL A 244 -6.41 11.11 -14.76
CA VAL A 244 -7.07 11.97 -13.77
C VAL A 244 -7.36 11.18 -12.51
N THR A 245 -6.96 11.71 -11.38
CA THR A 245 -7.39 11.20 -10.06
C THR A 245 -8.41 12.18 -9.48
N VAL A 246 -9.53 11.65 -9.03
CA VAL A 246 -10.62 12.42 -8.44
C VAL A 246 -10.96 11.93 -7.04
N LEU A 247 -11.48 12.85 -6.24
CA LEU A 247 -12.16 12.58 -4.99
C LEU A 247 -13.66 12.70 -5.23
N ARG A 248 -14.39 11.59 -5.09
CA ARG A 248 -15.86 11.56 -5.17
C ARG A 248 -16.42 11.64 -3.75
N VAL A 249 -17.17 12.68 -3.48
CA VAL A 249 -17.77 12.93 -2.17
C VAL A 249 -19.27 12.76 -2.29
N ASN A 250 -19.84 11.82 -1.52
CA ASN A 250 -21.27 11.56 -1.54
C ASN A 250 -22.04 12.71 -0.86
N ALA A 251 -23.10 13.17 -1.51
CA ALA A 251 -23.96 14.26 -1.01
C ALA A 251 -24.53 13.98 0.38
N THR A 252 -25.07 12.80 0.59
CA THR A 252 -25.68 12.40 1.88
C THR A 252 -24.66 12.40 3.03
N LEU A 253 -23.41 12.00 2.74
CA LEU A 253 -22.36 12.02 3.76
C LEU A 253 -21.90 13.43 4.14
N ILE A 254 -21.94 14.39 3.19
CA ILE A 254 -21.67 15.79 3.50
C ILE A 254 -22.80 16.36 4.40
N GLU A 255 -24.06 16.00 4.15
CA GLU A 255 -25.18 16.41 4.99
C GLU A 255 -25.07 15.89 6.43
N GLN A 256 -24.37 14.81 6.64
CA GLN A 256 -24.09 14.21 7.96
C GLN A 256 -22.81 14.76 8.61
N ALA A 257 -21.98 15.50 7.86
CA ALA A 257 -20.77 16.11 8.36
C ALA A 257 -21.05 17.20 9.40
N SER A 258 -20.04 17.65 10.12
CA SER A 258 -20.16 18.73 11.09
C SER A 258 -20.62 20.04 10.41
N MET A 259 -21.36 20.86 11.14
CA MET A 259 -21.82 22.18 10.64
C MET A 259 -20.69 23.07 10.11
N PRO A 260 -19.51 23.14 10.75
CA PRO A 260 -18.36 23.85 10.18
C PRO A 260 -17.93 23.33 8.82
N CYS A 261 -17.86 22.00 8.67
CA CYS A 261 -17.50 21.36 7.41
C CYS A 261 -18.53 21.67 6.31
N GLN A 262 -19.82 21.49 6.59
CA GLN A 262 -20.91 21.85 5.66
C GLN A 262 -20.83 23.33 5.23
N LEU A 263 -20.60 24.24 6.17
CA LEU A 263 -20.48 25.67 5.87
C LEU A 263 -19.29 25.98 4.94
N GLN A 264 -18.18 25.30 5.10
CA GLN A 264 -17.02 25.44 4.20
C GLN A 264 -17.35 24.94 2.79
N PHE A 265 -18.02 23.79 2.66
CA PHE A 265 -18.50 23.31 1.37
C PHE A 265 -19.39 24.33 0.66
N HIS A 266 -20.39 24.89 1.35
CA HIS A 266 -21.27 25.90 0.76
C HIS A 266 -20.50 27.15 0.30
N LYS A 267 -19.52 27.63 1.09
CA LYS A 267 -18.67 28.77 0.71
C LYS A 267 -17.85 28.49 -0.56
N VAL A 268 -17.29 27.30 -0.69
CA VAL A 268 -16.51 26.92 -1.88
C VAL A 268 -17.42 26.78 -3.09
N PHE A 269 -18.60 26.17 -2.95
CA PHE A 269 -19.58 26.06 -4.03
C PHE A 269 -20.00 27.44 -4.54
N LEU A 270 -20.36 28.37 -3.66
CA LEU A 270 -20.71 29.72 -4.04
C LEU A 270 -19.57 30.42 -4.77
N ARG A 271 -18.33 30.26 -4.31
CA ARG A 271 -17.16 30.82 -4.99
C ARG A 271 -16.97 30.22 -6.39
N SER A 272 -17.05 28.90 -6.52
CA SER A 272 -16.93 28.22 -7.81
C SER A 272 -18.02 28.65 -8.80
N LEU A 273 -19.27 28.81 -8.34
CA LEU A 273 -20.37 29.30 -9.17
C LEU A 273 -20.15 30.73 -9.64
N ILE A 274 -19.71 31.61 -8.75
CA ILE A 274 -19.40 33.03 -9.09
C ILE A 274 -18.27 33.10 -10.12
N GLU A 275 -17.19 32.31 -9.94
CA GLU A 275 -16.07 32.27 -10.88
C GLU A 275 -16.49 31.76 -12.27
N ARG A 276 -17.38 30.79 -12.35
CA ARG A 276 -17.93 30.29 -13.62
C ARG A 276 -18.82 31.31 -14.31
N LEU A 277 -19.68 32.00 -13.57
CA LEU A 277 -20.52 33.07 -14.11
C LEU A 277 -19.67 34.20 -14.68
N THR A 278 -18.66 34.65 -13.95
CA THR A 278 -17.77 35.73 -14.40
C THR A 278 -16.88 35.33 -15.59
N ARG A 279 -16.54 34.05 -15.74
CA ARG A 279 -15.82 33.53 -16.93
C ARG A 279 -16.73 33.45 -18.15
N SER A 280 -18.02 33.13 -17.99
CA SER A 280 -18.98 33.05 -19.10
C SER A 280 -19.41 34.42 -19.68
N GLU A 281 -19.35 35.48 -18.88
CA GLU A 281 -19.69 36.84 -19.33
C GLU A 281 -18.59 37.53 -20.17
N LYS A 282 -17.33 37.11 -20.04
CA LYS A 282 -16.22 37.70 -20.81
C LYS A 282 -16.24 37.55 -22.34
N PRO A 283 -16.84 36.51 -22.95
CA PRO A 283 -16.92 36.42 -24.42
C PRO A 283 -17.94 37.34 -25.07
N GLU A 284 -19.04 37.73 -24.42
CA GLU A 284 -20.08 38.55 -25.01
C GLU A 284 -19.75 40.05 -25.04
N ASP A 285 -19.09 40.54 -24.04
CA ASP A 285 -18.62 41.94 -23.99
C ASP A 285 -17.54 42.25 -25.04
N ALA A 286 -16.73 41.29 -25.41
CA ALA A 286 -15.73 41.42 -26.48
C ALA A 286 -16.39 41.48 -27.88
N ARG A 287 -17.54 40.86 -28.06
CA ARG A 287 -18.35 40.95 -29.34
C ARG A 287 -19.13 42.23 -29.43
N ARG A 288 -19.79 42.69 -28.35
CA ARG A 288 -20.53 43.96 -28.31
C ARG A 288 -19.62 45.19 -28.52
N ARG A 289 -18.40 45.19 -28.03
CA ARG A 289 -17.43 46.27 -28.27
C ARG A 289 -16.90 46.31 -29.71
N LYS A 290 -17.01 45.23 -30.50
CA LYS A 290 -16.67 45.25 -31.92
C LYS A 290 -17.84 45.72 -32.81
N GLU A 291 -19.10 45.52 -32.41
CA GLU A 291 -20.28 45.93 -33.16
C GLU A 291 -20.63 47.41 -32.97
N VAL A 292 -20.11 48.06 -31.92
CA VAL A 292 -20.32 49.51 -31.66
C VAL A 292 -19.23 50.38 -32.33
N ARG A 293 -18.24 49.79 -33.01
CA ARG A 293 -17.15 50.48 -33.72
C ARG A 293 -17.17 50.31 -35.24
N THR A 294 -18.26 49.81 -35.77
CA THR A 294 -18.61 49.86 -37.19
C THR A 294 -19.85 50.73 -37.37
#